data_ace4df6b2b0e41afb9b59e6e9ca69a9f
#
_entry.id   ace4df6b2b0e41afb9b59e6e9ca69a9f
#
_cell.length_a   1.000
_cell.length_b   1.000
_cell.length_c   1.000
_cell.angle_alpha   90.00
_cell.angle_beta   90.00
_cell.angle_gamma   90.00
#
_symmetry.space_group_name_H-M   'P 1'
#
loop_
_entity.id
_entity.type
_entity.pdbx_description
1 polymer ?
#
loop_
_entity_poly.entity_id
_entity_poly.type
_entity_poly.pdbx_seq_one_letter_code
_entity_poly.pdbx_strand_id
1 'polypeptide(L)'
;MIKELILAASFLMTPEAMQLGPDVTCMAMNIYMEAGNQSVAGKLAVGHVTLNRVDMERYPSSVCGVVTQGPTYQTKSGMTFPVKWRCQFSWFCDGKADKPVDSITRNESIYLAKKILHNRMYDFTDGATHYHNDQVSPAWSRPVSYTHLRAHET
;
A
#
# COMPACT_ATOMS: atom_id res chain seq x y z
N MET A 1 -0.66 15.07 5.13
CA MET A 1 -1.70 15.16 6.19
C MET A 1 -3.11 15.23 5.64
N ILE A 2 -3.45 16.16 4.77
CA ILE A 2 -4.83 16.27 4.24
C ILE A 2 -5.24 15.07 3.39
N LYS A 3 -4.32 14.48 2.61
CA LYS A 3 -4.64 13.29 1.81
C LYS A 3 -4.67 12.00 2.63
N GLU A 4 -3.98 11.93 3.75
CA GLU A 4 -4.17 10.85 4.73
C GLU A 4 -5.58 10.88 5.32
N LEU A 5 -6.10 12.07 5.61
CA LEU A 5 -7.48 12.27 6.02
C LEU A 5 -8.49 11.95 4.90
N ILE A 6 -8.15 12.26 3.64
CA ILE A 6 -9.00 11.95 2.48
C ILE A 6 -8.96 10.44 2.17
N LEU A 7 -7.81 9.79 2.33
CA LEU A 7 -7.68 8.34 2.18
C LEU A 7 -8.55 7.63 3.22
N ALA A 8 -8.43 8.06 4.48
CA ALA A 8 -9.29 7.60 5.54
C ALA A 8 -10.76 7.90 5.24
N ALA A 9 -11.09 9.08 4.74
CA ALA A 9 -12.47 9.48 4.42
C ALA A 9 -13.09 8.68 3.26
N SER A 10 -12.31 8.31 2.25
CA SER A 10 -12.83 7.51 1.12
C SER A 10 -13.16 6.06 1.52
N PHE A 11 -12.47 5.52 2.51
CA PHE A 11 -12.76 4.23 3.14
C PHE A 11 -13.77 4.35 4.29
N LEU A 12 -13.82 5.51 4.96
CA LEU A 12 -14.60 5.77 6.18
C LEU A 12 -16.07 6.08 5.94
N MET A 13 -16.54 6.01 4.69
CA MET A 13 -17.95 6.27 4.39
C MET A 13 -18.89 5.10 4.76
N THR A 14 -18.36 3.99 5.29
CA THR A 14 -19.18 2.93 5.86
C THR A 14 -18.94 2.83 7.38
N PRO A 15 -19.98 2.52 8.18
CA PRO A 15 -19.81 2.33 9.62
C PRO A 15 -18.73 1.31 10.00
N GLU A 16 -18.49 0.30 9.16
CA GLU A 16 -17.44 -0.69 9.34
C GLU A 16 -16.02 -0.10 9.20
N ALA A 17 -15.85 0.81 8.25
CA ALA A 17 -14.54 1.44 8.03
C ALA A 17 -14.12 2.34 9.19
N MET A 18 -15.06 2.95 9.92
CA MET A 18 -14.78 3.73 11.11
C MET A 18 -14.15 2.90 12.26
N GLN A 19 -14.30 1.58 12.22
CA GLN A 19 -13.77 0.67 13.24
C GLN A 19 -12.40 0.08 12.89
N LEU A 20 -11.90 0.28 11.66
CA LEU A 20 -10.68 -0.38 11.19
C LEU A 20 -9.39 0.23 11.73
N GLY A 21 -9.38 1.51 11.99
CA GLY A 21 -8.17 2.26 12.31
C GLY A 21 -7.30 2.59 11.08
N PRO A 22 -6.34 3.53 11.22
CA PRO A 22 -5.57 4.04 10.09
C PRO A 22 -4.65 2.99 9.46
N ASP A 23 -4.00 2.15 10.24
CA ASP A 23 -3.05 1.16 9.73
C ASP A 23 -3.72 0.14 8.82
N VAL A 24 -4.82 -0.44 9.26
CA VAL A 24 -5.60 -1.39 8.47
C VAL A 24 -6.15 -0.72 7.21
N THR A 25 -6.68 0.48 7.34
CA THR A 25 -7.25 1.25 6.21
C THR A 25 -6.19 1.53 5.15
N CYS A 26 -5.04 2.06 5.53
CA CYS A 26 -3.95 2.36 4.59
C CYS A 26 -3.38 1.09 3.95
N MET A 27 -3.17 0.04 4.75
CA MET A 27 -2.68 -1.25 4.25
C MET A 27 -3.67 -1.87 3.25
N ALA A 28 -4.94 -1.92 3.59
CA ALA A 28 -5.98 -2.47 2.73
C ALA A 28 -6.11 -1.69 1.42
N MET A 29 -6.04 -0.37 1.48
CA MET A 29 -6.07 0.47 0.29
C MET A 29 -4.86 0.19 -0.61
N ASN A 30 -3.68 0.06 -0.04
CA ASN A 30 -2.48 -0.23 -0.82
C ASN A 30 -2.57 -1.63 -1.48
N ILE A 31 -3.01 -2.64 -0.76
CA ILE A 31 -3.25 -3.98 -1.32
C ILE A 31 -4.26 -3.92 -2.47
N TYR A 32 -5.37 -3.21 -2.28
CA TYR A 32 -6.41 -3.06 -3.28
C TYR A 32 -5.88 -2.41 -4.57
N MET A 33 -5.21 -1.28 -4.42
CA MET A 33 -4.78 -0.46 -5.57
C MET A 33 -3.58 -1.07 -6.30
N GLU A 34 -2.64 -1.67 -5.58
CA GLU A 34 -1.43 -2.26 -6.17
C GLU A 34 -1.65 -3.69 -6.70
N ALA A 35 -2.46 -4.47 -6.03
CA ALA A 35 -2.57 -5.91 -6.30
C ALA A 35 -4.01 -6.43 -6.37
N GLY A 36 -5.01 -5.57 -6.56
CA GLY A 36 -6.41 -5.97 -6.55
C GLY A 36 -6.77 -7.05 -7.57
N ASN A 37 -6.07 -7.12 -8.70
CA ASN A 37 -6.22 -8.13 -9.75
C ASN A 37 -5.19 -9.27 -9.66
N GLN A 38 -4.37 -9.30 -8.62
CA GLN A 38 -3.37 -10.35 -8.40
C GLN A 38 -3.92 -11.52 -7.58
N SER A 39 -3.17 -12.61 -7.50
CA SER A 39 -3.44 -13.71 -6.59
C SER A 39 -3.36 -13.26 -5.13
N VAL A 40 -3.87 -14.09 -4.21
CA VAL A 40 -3.72 -13.85 -2.77
C VAL A 40 -2.26 -13.70 -2.38
N ALA A 41 -1.36 -14.52 -2.95
CA ALA A 41 0.08 -14.41 -2.71
C ALA A 41 0.63 -13.04 -3.14
N GLY A 42 0.22 -12.51 -4.29
CA GLY A 42 0.61 -11.18 -4.75
C GLY A 42 0.10 -10.08 -3.81
N LYS A 43 -1.13 -10.19 -3.34
CA LYS A 43 -1.71 -9.26 -2.36
C LYS A 43 -0.97 -9.29 -1.02
N LEU A 44 -0.66 -10.48 -0.52
CA LEU A 44 0.14 -10.65 0.69
C LEU A 44 1.54 -10.09 0.53
N ALA A 45 2.18 -10.27 -0.63
CA ALA A 45 3.49 -9.72 -0.91
C ALA A 45 3.50 -8.18 -0.82
N VAL A 46 2.51 -7.50 -1.38
CA VAL A 46 2.36 -6.04 -1.25
C VAL A 46 2.22 -5.64 0.22
N GLY A 47 1.41 -6.34 0.98
CA GLY A 47 1.22 -6.08 2.40
C GLY A 47 2.50 -6.26 3.21
N HIS A 48 3.22 -7.35 3.02
CA HIS A 48 4.49 -7.62 3.71
C HIS A 48 5.58 -6.62 3.32
N VAL A 49 5.71 -6.27 2.04
CA VAL A 49 6.66 -5.23 1.60
C VAL A 49 6.34 -3.89 2.28
N THR A 50 5.06 -3.53 2.39
CA THR A 50 4.64 -2.31 3.08
C THR A 50 5.06 -2.35 4.56
N LEU A 51 4.79 -3.44 5.25
CA LEU A 51 5.13 -3.60 6.66
C LEU A 51 6.66 -3.65 6.87
N ASN A 52 7.40 -4.33 6.01
CA ASN A 52 8.86 -4.38 6.07
C ASN A 52 9.49 -2.98 5.94
N ARG A 53 8.91 -2.12 5.10
CA ARG A 53 9.35 -0.72 5.02
C ARG A 53 9.11 0.03 6.33
N VAL A 54 7.97 -0.16 6.98
CA VAL A 54 7.69 0.46 8.28
C VAL A 54 8.76 0.11 9.32
N ASP A 55 9.27 -1.12 9.29
CA ASP A 55 10.26 -1.61 10.24
C ASP A 55 11.70 -1.15 9.95
N MET A 56 11.92 -0.44 8.85
CA MET A 56 13.26 0.04 8.46
C MET A 56 13.38 1.55 8.65
N GLU A 57 14.47 2.00 9.29
CA GLU A 57 14.71 3.41 9.61
C GLU A 57 14.66 4.37 8.41
N ARG A 58 15.04 3.92 7.23
CA ARG A 58 15.05 4.74 6.02
C ARG A 58 13.66 5.03 5.44
N TYR A 59 12.63 4.40 5.95
CA TYR A 59 11.24 4.60 5.53
C TYR A 59 10.43 5.26 6.64
N PRO A 60 9.27 5.83 6.34
CA PRO A 60 8.35 6.31 7.36
C PRO A 60 7.99 5.20 8.37
N SER A 61 7.78 5.60 9.63
CA SER A 61 7.54 4.67 10.74
C SER A 61 6.08 4.25 10.90
N SER A 62 5.20 4.63 10.00
CA SER A 62 3.78 4.23 10.02
C SER A 62 3.36 3.63 8.69
N VAL A 63 2.33 2.79 8.70
CA VAL A 63 1.76 2.20 7.48
C VAL A 63 1.28 3.30 6.54
N CYS A 64 0.50 4.26 7.05
CA CYS A 64 0.02 5.37 6.23
C CYS A 64 1.17 6.22 5.70
N GLY A 65 2.21 6.45 6.49
CA GLY A 65 3.40 7.16 6.04
C GLY A 65 4.10 6.47 4.88
N VAL A 66 4.27 5.15 4.95
CA VAL A 66 4.86 4.36 3.86
C VAL A 66 3.97 4.39 2.61
N VAL A 67 2.68 4.18 2.77
CA VAL A 67 1.72 4.12 1.65
C VAL A 67 1.61 5.46 0.92
N THR A 68 1.71 6.55 1.64
CA THR A 68 1.58 7.92 1.08
C THR A 68 2.93 8.60 0.82
N GLN A 69 4.03 7.88 0.93
CA GLN A 69 5.38 8.44 0.81
C GLN A 69 5.64 9.06 -0.57
N GLY A 70 6.13 10.29 -0.56
CA GLY A 70 6.52 11.02 -1.75
C GLY A 70 6.75 12.50 -1.46
N PRO A 71 7.34 13.25 -2.40
CA PRO A 71 7.51 14.68 -2.25
C PRO A 71 6.14 15.38 -2.26
N THR A 72 6.08 16.49 -1.53
CA THR A 72 4.88 17.32 -1.42
C THR A 72 5.18 18.78 -1.77
N TYR A 73 4.15 19.52 -2.09
CA TYR A 73 4.23 20.98 -2.24
C TYR A 73 3.10 21.66 -1.47
N GLN A 74 3.31 22.92 -1.10
CA GLN A 74 2.31 23.74 -0.45
C GLN A 74 1.70 24.73 -1.42
N THR A 75 0.39 24.93 -1.33
CA THR A 75 -0.31 26.01 -2.02
C THR A 75 -0.10 27.34 -1.29
N LYS A 76 -0.48 28.45 -1.95
CA LYS A 76 -0.48 29.78 -1.34
C LYS A 76 -1.37 29.87 -0.10
N SER A 77 -2.42 29.04 -0.01
CA SER A 77 -3.30 28.92 1.15
C SER A 77 -2.74 28.05 2.28
N GLY A 78 -1.55 27.48 2.11
CA GLY A 78 -0.89 26.62 3.11
C GLY A 78 -1.30 25.14 3.08
N MET A 79 -2.14 24.75 2.12
CA MET A 79 -2.50 23.34 1.97
C MET A 79 -1.37 22.54 1.33
N THR A 80 -1.12 21.31 1.84
CA THR A 80 -0.08 20.41 1.35
C THR A 80 -0.66 19.34 0.47
N PHE A 81 -0.07 19.17 -0.72
CA PHE A 81 -0.46 18.15 -1.69
C PHE A 81 0.75 17.32 -2.14
N PRO A 82 0.56 16.03 -2.49
CA PRO A 82 1.62 15.25 -3.09
C PRO A 82 1.94 15.75 -4.52
N VAL A 83 3.19 15.66 -4.89
CA VAL A 83 3.62 15.95 -6.27
C VAL A 83 3.15 14.81 -7.16
N LYS A 84 2.35 15.14 -8.19
CA LYS A 84 1.76 14.17 -9.10
C LYS A 84 2.83 13.26 -9.74
N TRP A 85 2.55 11.96 -9.78
CA TRP A 85 3.41 10.92 -10.37
C TRP A 85 4.76 10.69 -9.67
N ARG A 86 4.95 11.24 -8.46
CA ARG A 86 6.22 11.10 -7.74
C ARG A 86 6.12 10.32 -6.43
N CYS A 87 4.99 9.70 -6.16
CA CYS A 87 4.80 8.87 -4.96
C CYS A 87 5.42 7.48 -5.13
N GLN A 88 5.82 6.87 -4.03
CA GLN A 88 6.34 5.51 -4.01
C GLN A 88 5.30 4.50 -4.53
N PHE A 89 4.06 4.68 -4.12
CA PHE A 89 2.92 3.97 -4.70
C PHE A 89 2.16 4.95 -5.61
N SER A 90 2.23 4.72 -6.91
CA SER A 90 1.81 5.69 -7.91
C SER A 90 0.32 6.04 -7.84
N TRP A 91 -0.52 5.09 -7.44
CA TRP A 91 -1.97 5.32 -7.34
C TRP A 91 -2.31 6.48 -6.41
N PHE A 92 -1.49 6.70 -5.37
CA PHE A 92 -1.76 7.74 -4.37
C PHE A 92 -1.70 9.16 -4.95
N CYS A 93 -0.91 9.40 -5.98
CA CYS A 93 -0.77 10.73 -6.57
C CYS A 93 -0.84 10.73 -8.10
N ASP A 94 -1.59 9.82 -8.68
CA ASP A 94 -1.84 9.75 -10.12
C ASP A 94 -2.94 10.72 -10.61
N GLY A 95 -3.59 11.39 -9.68
CA GLY A 95 -4.67 12.34 -9.96
C GLY A 95 -6.05 11.70 -10.18
N LYS A 96 -6.14 10.39 -10.10
CA LYS A 96 -7.41 9.66 -10.18
C LYS A 96 -8.07 9.57 -8.80
N ALA A 97 -9.37 9.27 -8.79
CA ALA A 97 -10.10 9.03 -7.56
C ALA A 97 -9.70 7.67 -6.96
N ASP A 98 -9.26 7.68 -5.69
CA ASP A 98 -8.85 6.48 -4.96
C ASP A 98 -10.10 5.82 -4.34
N LYS A 99 -10.92 5.16 -5.18
CA LYS A 99 -12.17 4.54 -4.75
C LYS A 99 -12.12 3.03 -4.95
N PRO A 100 -12.16 2.24 -3.87
CA PRO A 100 -12.24 0.79 -3.95
C PRO A 100 -13.69 0.37 -4.26
N VAL A 101 -14.06 0.41 -5.54
CA VAL A 101 -15.44 0.20 -5.99
C VAL A 101 -15.87 -1.27 -5.99
N ASP A 102 -14.93 -2.21 -6.18
CA ASP A 102 -15.22 -3.63 -6.10
C ASP A 102 -15.27 -4.08 -4.63
N SER A 103 -16.48 -4.39 -4.16
CA SER A 103 -16.70 -4.76 -2.76
C SER A 103 -16.05 -6.08 -2.36
N ILE A 104 -15.95 -7.05 -3.27
CA ILE A 104 -15.32 -8.35 -2.99
C ILE A 104 -13.81 -8.17 -2.80
N THR A 105 -13.15 -7.51 -3.72
CA THR A 105 -11.71 -7.22 -3.65
C THR A 105 -11.39 -6.31 -2.48
N ARG A 106 -12.25 -5.32 -2.19
CA ARG A 106 -12.09 -4.45 -1.01
C ARG A 106 -12.14 -5.25 0.29
N ASN A 107 -13.14 -6.09 0.46
CA ASN A 107 -13.31 -6.89 1.69
C ASN A 107 -12.16 -7.89 1.87
N GLU A 108 -11.70 -8.50 0.79
CA GLU A 108 -10.50 -9.37 0.82
C GLU A 108 -9.26 -8.58 1.22
N SER A 109 -9.07 -7.38 0.67
CA SER A 109 -7.94 -6.51 0.99
C SER A 109 -7.94 -6.11 2.48
N ILE A 110 -9.11 -5.80 3.04
CA ILE A 110 -9.27 -5.53 4.47
C ILE A 110 -8.94 -6.78 5.30
N TYR A 111 -9.45 -7.94 4.92
CA TYR A 111 -9.16 -9.20 5.60
C TYR A 111 -7.66 -9.50 5.63
N LEU A 112 -6.98 -9.38 4.49
CA LEU A 112 -5.55 -9.63 4.40
C LEU A 112 -4.73 -8.59 5.19
N ALA A 113 -5.12 -7.31 5.14
CA ALA A 113 -4.48 -6.27 5.93
C ALA A 113 -4.56 -6.58 7.44
N LYS A 114 -5.72 -6.98 7.94
CA LYS A 114 -5.88 -7.39 9.33
C LYS A 114 -5.01 -8.59 9.69
N LYS A 115 -4.94 -9.59 8.81
CA LYS A 115 -4.10 -10.77 9.02
C LYS A 115 -2.62 -10.42 9.13
N ILE A 116 -2.11 -9.57 8.25
CA ILE A 116 -0.71 -9.14 8.26
C ILE A 116 -0.40 -8.32 9.52
N LEU A 117 -1.25 -7.35 9.85
CA LEU A 117 -0.99 -6.41 10.93
C LEU A 117 -1.24 -6.98 12.33
N HIS A 118 -2.31 -7.77 12.50
CA HIS A 118 -2.72 -8.24 13.82
C HIS A 118 -2.25 -9.66 14.15
N ASN A 119 -2.25 -10.56 13.16
CA ASN A 119 -1.90 -11.96 13.38
C ASN A 119 -0.46 -12.29 12.97
N ARG A 120 0.31 -11.31 12.52
CA ARG A 120 1.72 -11.44 12.11
C ARG A 120 1.94 -12.69 11.25
N MET A 121 1.24 -12.76 10.13
CA MET A 121 1.43 -13.84 9.17
C MET A 121 2.91 -13.96 8.79
N TYR A 122 3.34 -15.19 8.57
CA TYR A 122 4.70 -15.44 8.08
C TYR A 122 4.98 -14.63 6.81
N ASP A 123 6.06 -13.88 6.84
CA ASP A 123 6.52 -13.11 5.70
C ASP A 123 7.32 -14.00 4.74
N PHE A 124 6.65 -14.56 3.74
CA PHE A 124 7.30 -15.37 2.70
C PHE A 124 8.17 -14.55 1.73
N THR A 125 8.13 -13.21 1.82
CA THR A 125 8.98 -12.33 1.02
C THR A 125 10.38 -12.20 1.58
N ASP A 126 10.63 -12.79 2.75
CA ASP A 126 11.93 -12.79 3.42
C ASP A 126 12.48 -11.38 3.68
N GLY A 127 11.62 -10.49 4.15
CA GLY A 127 11.98 -9.11 4.46
C GLY A 127 12.12 -8.19 3.24
N ALA A 128 11.61 -8.59 2.08
CA ALA A 128 11.68 -7.77 0.87
C ALA A 128 11.02 -6.40 1.07
N THR A 129 11.67 -5.37 0.53
CA THR A 129 11.18 -3.97 0.53
C THR A 129 10.81 -3.47 -0.86
N HIS A 130 11.00 -4.30 -1.88
CA HIS A 130 10.68 -4.00 -3.27
C HIS A 130 10.04 -5.22 -3.93
N TYR A 131 9.24 -4.97 -4.94
CA TYR A 131 8.67 -5.99 -5.80
C TYR A 131 8.61 -5.50 -7.24
N HIS A 132 8.58 -6.42 -8.16
CA HIS A 132 8.32 -6.14 -9.57
C HIS A 132 7.60 -7.34 -10.22
N ASN A 133 6.99 -7.11 -11.36
CA ASN A 133 6.47 -8.22 -12.15
C ASN A 133 7.61 -8.92 -12.93
N ASP A 134 7.34 -10.08 -13.46
CA ASP A 134 8.31 -10.91 -14.18
C ASP A 134 8.66 -10.40 -15.59
N GLN A 135 7.98 -9.36 -16.08
CA GLN A 135 8.23 -8.73 -17.36
C GLN A 135 9.34 -7.68 -17.33
N VAL A 136 9.74 -7.25 -16.13
CA VAL A 136 10.78 -6.24 -15.93
C VAL A 136 11.91 -6.79 -15.07
N SER A 137 13.13 -6.30 -15.28
CA SER A 137 14.31 -6.65 -14.49
C SER A 137 15.04 -5.38 -14.07
N PRO A 138 14.53 -4.66 -13.07
CA PRO A 138 15.15 -3.42 -12.64
C PRO A 138 16.53 -3.67 -12.02
N ALA A 139 17.43 -2.70 -12.14
CA ALA A 139 18.80 -2.83 -11.64
C ALA A 139 18.89 -3.16 -10.16
N TRP A 140 17.95 -2.66 -9.34
CA TRP A 140 17.89 -2.93 -7.91
C TRP A 140 17.50 -4.37 -7.56
N SER A 141 16.97 -5.14 -8.52
CA SER A 141 16.59 -6.54 -8.28
C SER A 141 17.80 -7.49 -8.18
N ARG A 142 19.01 -6.99 -8.37
CA ARG A 142 20.26 -7.76 -8.32
C ARG A 142 21.28 -7.07 -7.42
N PRO A 143 21.71 -7.68 -6.36
CA PRO A 143 21.44 -8.98 -5.71
C PRO A 143 20.51 -8.87 -4.49
N VAL A 144 19.54 -8.05 -4.49
CA VAL A 144 18.75 -7.62 -3.32
C VAL A 144 17.59 -8.57 -3.04
N SER A 145 17.12 -8.61 -1.80
CA SER A 145 15.85 -9.25 -1.44
C SER A 145 14.69 -8.56 -2.17
N TYR A 146 13.97 -9.29 -2.98
CA TYR A 146 12.83 -8.81 -3.75
C TYR A 146 11.76 -9.89 -3.87
N THR A 147 10.56 -9.47 -4.21
CA THR A 147 9.42 -10.37 -4.47
C THR A 147 8.90 -10.13 -5.87
N HIS A 148 8.72 -11.21 -6.63
CA HIS A 148 8.03 -11.19 -7.91
C HIS A 148 6.52 -11.26 -7.70
N LEU A 149 5.78 -10.38 -8.34
CA LEU A 149 4.33 -10.47 -8.42
C LEU A 149 3.95 -11.24 -9.69
N ARG A 150 3.84 -12.57 -9.55
CA ARG A 150 3.43 -13.46 -10.66
C ARG A 150 2.10 -14.10 -10.31
N ALA A 151 1.16 -14.02 -11.23
CA ALA A 151 -0.18 -14.56 -11.02
C ALA A 151 -0.20 -16.09 -10.83
N HIS A 152 0.82 -16.79 -11.30
CA HIS A 152 0.94 -18.24 -11.22
C HIS A 152 1.90 -18.74 -10.13
N GLU A 153 2.49 -17.85 -9.37
CA GLU A 153 3.35 -18.17 -8.23
C GLU A 153 2.55 -18.22 -6.93
N THR A 154 1.65 -19.11 -6.90
CA THR A 154 0.85 -19.35 -5.68
C THR A 154 1.25 -20.64 -5.01
#